data_ecc94b3fe9af78b512b0d333604abc07
#
_entry.id   ecc94b3fe9af78b512b0d333604abc07
#
_cell.length_a   1.000
_cell.length_b   1.000
_cell.length_c   1.000
_cell.angle_alpha   90.00
_cell.angle_beta   90.00
_cell.angle_gamma   90.00
#
_symmetry.space_group_name_H-M   'P 1'
#
loop_
_entity.id
_entity.type
_entity.pdbx_description
1 polymer ?
#
loop_
_entity_poly.entity_id
_entity_poly.type
_entity_poly.pdbx_seq_one_letter_code
_entity_poly.pdbx_strand_id
1 'polypeptide(L)'
;MKKLFALCLAAVVALGLAACGGSTSSSAAASEPGTSDAASSAAASVAAAGKDPANCKIGVIQLTEHVALDAARDGFIDALVEAGFNRENIDVQNAQGEIPNCATIATKFVNDKVDLILAVATPAAQAAAQATTEIPILATAVTDFVSAGLVNSDEVPGGNVSGTSDMNPIEEQADLLVKLVPEAKTVGILYCSAEDNSILQAGLAKAAFEARGLTVNEYTAADVNEIQPVTTKAVGEVDALYVPTDNL
;
A
#
# COMPACT_ATOMS: atom_id res chain seq x y z
N MET A 1 -39.12 35.70 -13.83
CA MET A 1 -40.33 34.90 -14.10
C MET A 1 -40.07 33.57 -13.38
N LYS A 2 -40.52 33.39 -12.08
CA LYS A 2 -41.81 32.75 -11.70
C LYS A 2 -41.93 31.38 -12.37
N LYS A 3 -42.00 30.21 -11.70
CA LYS A 3 -42.63 29.69 -10.46
C LYS A 3 -42.15 28.24 -10.32
N LEU A 4 -41.83 27.69 -9.15
CA LEU A 4 -42.67 26.98 -8.16
C LEU A 4 -43.45 25.76 -8.67
N PHE A 5 -43.23 24.60 -8.00
CA PHE A 5 -44.19 23.63 -7.44
C PHE A 5 -43.38 22.44 -6.99
N ALA A 6 -43.17 22.10 -5.75
CA ALA A 6 -44.09 21.63 -4.68
C ALA A 6 -44.46 20.13 -4.83
N LEU A 7 -43.93 19.32 -3.91
CA LEU A 7 -44.60 18.57 -2.81
C LEU A 7 -45.54 17.43 -3.19
N CYS A 8 -45.27 16.21 -2.68
CA CYS A 8 -46.17 15.20 -2.12
C CYS A 8 -45.28 14.02 -1.63
N LEU A 9 -45.13 13.72 -0.40
CA LEU A 9 -45.84 13.35 0.83
C LEU A 9 -46.66 12.06 0.76
N ALA A 10 -46.49 11.29 1.79
CA ALA A 10 -47.30 10.22 2.40
C ALA A 10 -46.81 8.78 2.11
N ALA A 11 -46.28 8.03 3.06
CA ALA A 11 -46.76 7.52 4.36
C ALA A 11 -47.70 6.32 4.19
N VAL A 12 -47.48 5.30 4.99
CA VAL A 12 -48.41 4.45 5.75
C VAL A 12 -47.87 3.04 5.93
N VAL A 13 -47.40 2.70 7.13
CA VAL A 13 -48.00 1.94 8.25
C VAL A 13 -47.93 0.41 8.06
N ALA A 14 -47.20 -0.29 8.82
CA ALA A 14 -47.26 -0.80 10.20
C ALA A 14 -48.05 -2.13 10.37
N LEU A 15 -47.57 -2.93 11.23
CA LEU A 15 -48.09 -3.90 12.18
C LEU A 15 -47.74 -5.38 11.99
N GLY A 16 -47.21 -5.89 13.07
CA GLY A 16 -47.16 -7.34 13.39
C GLY A 16 -46.37 -7.63 14.64
N LEU A 17 -47.04 -7.43 15.80
CA LEU A 17 -46.66 -7.80 17.15
C LEU A 17 -46.75 -9.32 17.41
N ALA A 18 -45.87 -9.86 18.25
CA ALA A 18 -46.12 -10.69 19.45
C ALA A 18 -44.77 -11.21 19.94
N ALA A 19 -44.32 -10.79 21.09
CA ALA A 19 -44.64 -11.04 22.45
C ALA A 19 -44.05 -12.32 23.04
N CYS A 20 -43.28 -12.21 24.02
CA CYS A 20 -43.13 -12.59 25.43
C CYS A 20 -41.68 -13.01 25.70
N GLY A 21 -41.01 -12.62 26.74
CA GLY A 21 -41.24 -12.02 28.01
C GLY A 21 -40.06 -12.29 28.90
N GLY A 22 -39.77 -11.39 29.84
CA GLY A 22 -39.18 -11.77 31.12
C GLY A 22 -37.77 -11.21 31.44
N SER A 23 -37.79 -10.02 32.07
CA SER A 23 -37.16 -9.61 33.33
C SER A 23 -35.63 -9.48 33.50
N THR A 24 -35.24 -8.21 33.62
CA THR A 24 -34.41 -7.54 34.67
C THR A 24 -33.02 -8.06 34.99
N SER A 25 -32.00 -7.27 34.80
CA SER A 25 -31.52 -6.21 35.68
C SER A 25 -30.19 -5.60 35.16
N SER A 26 -30.08 -4.34 35.45
CA SER A 26 -28.98 -3.41 35.22
C SER A 26 -27.59 -3.88 35.67
N SER A 27 -26.54 -3.55 34.92
CA SER A 27 -25.45 -2.75 35.49
C SER A 27 -24.52 -2.26 34.38
N ALA A 28 -24.09 -1.03 34.55
CA ALA A 28 -23.18 -0.29 33.68
C ALA A 28 -21.76 -0.82 33.77
N ALA A 29 -21.00 -0.64 32.72
CA ALA A 29 -19.73 0.05 32.63
C ALA A 29 -18.70 -0.61 31.72
N ALA A 30 -17.96 0.28 31.10
CA ALA A 30 -16.61 0.18 30.57
C ALA A 30 -16.44 -0.31 29.14
N SER A 31 -16.22 0.69 28.27
CA SER A 31 -15.56 0.61 26.98
C SER A 31 -14.11 0.16 27.17
N GLU A 32 -13.72 -0.93 26.53
CA GLU A 32 -12.32 -1.22 26.24
C GLU A 32 -12.08 -1.12 24.73
N PRO A 33 -10.89 -0.63 24.27
CA PRO A 33 -10.60 -0.42 22.87
C PRO A 33 -10.35 -1.75 22.17
N GLY A 34 -11.05 -1.98 21.08
CA GLY A 34 -10.89 -3.15 20.24
C GLY A 34 -9.50 -3.20 19.62
N THR A 35 -8.74 -4.22 19.96
CA THR A 35 -7.55 -4.66 19.25
C THR A 35 -7.97 -5.21 17.89
N SER A 36 -7.32 -4.72 16.85
CA SER A 36 -7.58 -5.04 15.45
C SER A 36 -7.27 -6.51 15.13
N ASP A 37 -8.30 -7.30 14.83
CA ASP A 37 -8.22 -8.67 14.28
C ASP A 37 -7.93 -8.69 12.76
N ALA A 38 -7.03 -7.84 12.27
CA ALA A 38 -6.72 -7.80 10.83
C ALA A 38 -5.76 -8.91 10.36
N ALA A 39 -5.00 -9.55 11.29
CA ALA A 39 -4.02 -10.58 10.94
C ALA A 39 -4.62 -11.99 10.72
N SER A 40 -5.85 -12.24 11.20
CA SER A 40 -6.47 -13.58 11.13
C SER A 40 -7.10 -13.92 9.78
N SER A 41 -7.35 -12.93 8.92
CA SER A 41 -8.13 -13.13 7.68
C SER A 41 -7.33 -13.73 6.53
N ALA A 42 -6.05 -13.45 6.42
CA ALA A 42 -5.22 -13.95 5.32
C ALA A 42 -4.86 -15.44 5.47
N ALA A 43 -4.58 -15.90 6.70
CA ALA A 43 -4.31 -17.31 6.98
C ALA A 43 -5.57 -18.18 6.79
N ALA A 44 -6.77 -17.65 7.08
CA ALA A 44 -8.03 -18.34 6.89
C ALA A 44 -8.37 -18.56 5.41
N SER A 45 -7.91 -17.71 4.50
CA SER A 45 -8.19 -17.80 3.06
C SER A 45 -7.43 -18.94 2.38
N VAL A 46 -6.19 -19.21 2.77
CA VAL A 46 -5.40 -20.32 2.20
C VAL A 46 -5.85 -21.66 2.78
N ALA A 47 -6.29 -21.70 4.02
CA ALA A 47 -6.87 -22.89 4.63
C ALA A 47 -8.22 -23.30 3.98
N ALA A 48 -8.99 -22.33 3.45
CA ALA A 48 -10.23 -22.62 2.71
C ALA A 48 -10.00 -23.34 1.37
N ALA A 49 -8.77 -23.31 0.82
CA ALA A 49 -8.39 -24.02 -0.39
C ALA A 49 -8.04 -25.52 -0.16
N GLY A 50 -8.09 -26.01 1.06
CA GLY A 50 -7.91 -27.43 1.40
C GLY A 50 -6.47 -27.93 1.41
N LYS A 51 -5.46 -27.07 1.22
CA LYS A 51 -4.05 -27.43 1.32
C LYS A 51 -3.54 -27.17 2.74
N ASP A 52 -2.83 -28.16 3.31
CA ASP A 52 -2.17 -27.98 4.61
C ASP A 52 -1.16 -26.84 4.54
N PRO A 53 -1.23 -25.82 5.43
CA PRO A 53 -0.29 -24.72 5.49
C PRO A 53 1.19 -25.17 5.49
N ALA A 54 1.51 -26.26 6.18
CA ALA A 54 2.87 -26.81 6.24
C ALA A 54 3.41 -27.26 4.88
N ASN A 55 2.55 -27.51 3.90
CA ASN A 55 2.90 -27.96 2.55
C ASN A 55 2.79 -26.84 1.49
N CYS A 56 2.36 -25.64 1.88
CA CYS A 56 2.26 -24.51 0.97
C CYS A 56 3.65 -23.97 0.64
N LYS A 57 3.85 -23.65 -0.63
CA LYS A 57 5.05 -22.98 -1.14
C LYS A 57 4.78 -21.49 -1.29
N ILE A 58 5.59 -20.66 -0.71
CA ILE A 58 5.45 -19.21 -0.75
C ILE A 58 6.66 -18.59 -1.45
N GLY A 59 6.43 -17.75 -2.46
CA GLY A 59 7.46 -16.93 -3.06
C GLY A 59 7.42 -15.52 -2.49
N VAL A 60 8.57 -14.94 -2.18
CA VAL A 60 8.69 -13.55 -1.73
C VAL A 60 9.61 -12.81 -2.69
N ILE A 61 9.08 -11.77 -3.34
CA ILE A 61 9.83 -10.85 -4.19
C ILE A 61 10.01 -9.55 -3.41
N GLN A 62 11.26 -9.22 -3.09
CA GLN A 62 11.61 -7.94 -2.50
C GLN A 62 12.41 -7.11 -3.50
N LEU A 63 12.04 -5.84 -3.73
CA LEU A 63 12.71 -4.99 -4.71
C LEU A 63 14.16 -4.75 -4.33
N THR A 64 14.41 -4.29 -3.11
CA THR A 64 15.75 -3.94 -2.63
C THR A 64 15.90 -4.23 -1.14
N GLU A 65 17.13 -4.30 -0.66
CA GLU A 65 17.43 -4.41 0.76
C GLU A 65 17.30 -3.03 1.42
N HIS A 66 16.34 -2.90 2.32
CA HIS A 66 16.09 -1.68 3.09
C HIS A 66 15.42 -2.04 4.41
N VAL A 67 15.79 -1.37 5.49
CA VAL A 67 15.32 -1.70 6.85
C VAL A 67 13.78 -1.77 6.98
N ALA A 68 13.06 -0.90 6.29
CA ALA A 68 11.60 -0.89 6.33
C ALA A 68 11.00 -2.06 5.51
N LEU A 69 11.55 -2.34 4.31
CA LEU A 69 11.10 -3.46 3.48
C LEU A 69 11.45 -4.80 4.11
N ASP A 70 12.61 -4.92 4.73
CA ASP A 70 13.02 -6.11 5.49
C ASP A 70 12.07 -6.37 6.66
N ALA A 71 11.72 -5.32 7.42
CA ALA A 71 10.78 -5.45 8.53
C ALA A 71 9.37 -5.87 8.06
N ALA A 72 8.88 -5.32 6.93
CA ALA A 72 7.59 -5.70 6.36
C ALA A 72 7.59 -7.16 5.89
N ARG A 73 8.63 -7.59 5.18
CA ARG A 73 8.84 -8.98 4.76
C ARG A 73 8.90 -9.93 5.96
N ASP A 74 9.74 -9.61 6.94
CA ASP A 74 9.98 -10.48 8.08
C ASP A 74 8.72 -10.61 8.94
N GLY A 75 7.96 -9.51 9.16
CA GLY A 75 6.69 -9.56 9.86
C GLY A 75 5.65 -10.44 9.16
N PHE A 76 5.61 -10.41 7.82
CA PHE A 76 4.76 -11.32 7.04
C PHE A 76 5.17 -12.79 7.21
N ILE A 77 6.48 -13.07 7.13
CA ILE A 77 7.01 -14.42 7.28
C ILE A 77 6.73 -14.96 8.68
N ASP A 78 6.98 -14.15 9.72
CA ASP A 78 6.72 -14.54 11.10
C ASP A 78 5.24 -14.88 11.32
N ALA A 79 4.32 -14.07 10.80
CA ALA A 79 2.88 -14.33 10.88
C ALA A 79 2.49 -15.65 10.17
N LEU A 80 3.10 -15.96 9.03
CA LEU A 80 2.88 -17.24 8.34
C LEU A 80 3.37 -18.43 9.17
N VAL A 81 4.56 -18.30 9.76
CA VAL A 81 5.15 -19.37 10.61
C VAL A 81 4.27 -19.60 11.86
N GLU A 82 3.79 -18.53 12.49
CA GLU A 82 2.83 -18.62 13.60
C GLU A 82 1.51 -19.29 13.18
N ALA A 83 1.08 -19.08 11.93
CA ALA A 83 -0.10 -19.73 11.36
C ALA A 83 0.14 -21.17 10.89
N GLY A 84 1.34 -21.74 11.13
CA GLY A 84 1.67 -23.14 10.83
C GLY A 84 2.28 -23.40 9.45
N PHE A 85 2.67 -22.35 8.71
CA PHE A 85 3.43 -22.53 7.47
C PHE A 85 4.87 -22.94 7.75
N ASN A 86 5.42 -23.79 6.89
CA ASN A 86 6.81 -24.22 7.05
C ASN A 86 7.75 -23.15 6.48
N ARG A 87 8.65 -22.64 7.33
CA ARG A 87 9.66 -21.62 6.95
C ARG A 87 10.54 -22.09 5.78
N GLU A 88 10.81 -23.38 5.67
CA GLU A 88 11.64 -23.95 4.59
C GLU A 88 10.95 -23.90 3.22
N ASN A 89 9.62 -23.77 3.20
CA ASN A 89 8.84 -23.64 1.99
C ASN A 89 8.62 -22.18 1.55
N ILE A 90 9.27 -21.22 2.22
CA ILE A 90 9.21 -19.78 1.89
C ILE A 90 10.52 -19.40 1.20
N ASP A 91 10.47 -19.19 -0.11
CA ASP A 91 11.59 -18.77 -0.96
C ASP A 91 11.61 -17.25 -1.07
N VAL A 92 12.64 -16.62 -0.49
CA VAL A 92 12.82 -15.17 -0.48
C VAL A 92 13.87 -14.78 -1.52
N GLN A 93 13.48 -13.94 -2.47
CA GLN A 93 14.36 -13.44 -3.53
C GLN A 93 14.38 -11.90 -3.51
N ASN A 94 15.59 -11.33 -3.62
CA ASN A 94 15.82 -9.90 -3.67
C ASN A 94 16.23 -9.49 -5.09
N ALA A 95 15.55 -8.48 -5.65
CA ALA A 95 15.82 -7.97 -6.99
C ALA A 95 17.03 -7.00 -7.04
N GLN A 96 17.62 -6.66 -5.90
CA GLN A 96 18.80 -5.81 -5.77
C GLN A 96 18.61 -4.38 -6.33
N GLY A 97 17.38 -3.85 -6.25
CA GLY A 97 17.03 -2.54 -6.80
C GLY A 97 16.79 -2.55 -8.32
N GLU A 98 16.94 -3.69 -8.96
CA GLU A 98 16.80 -3.80 -10.41
C GLU A 98 15.41 -4.29 -10.80
N ILE A 99 14.56 -3.41 -11.32
CA ILE A 99 13.17 -3.73 -11.71
C ILE A 99 13.10 -4.96 -12.66
N PRO A 100 13.98 -5.15 -13.65
CA PRO A 100 13.95 -6.34 -14.50
C PRO A 100 14.16 -7.65 -13.74
N ASN A 101 14.88 -7.62 -12.61
CA ASN A 101 15.07 -8.81 -11.79
C ASN A 101 13.76 -9.25 -11.12
N CYS A 102 12.86 -8.31 -10.77
CA CYS A 102 11.53 -8.65 -10.25
C CYS A 102 10.76 -9.53 -11.23
N ALA A 103 10.78 -9.23 -12.53
CA ALA A 103 10.12 -10.03 -13.56
C ALA A 103 10.74 -11.44 -13.69
N THR A 104 12.06 -11.53 -13.57
CA THR A 104 12.78 -12.83 -13.59
C THR A 104 12.38 -13.68 -12.38
N ILE A 105 12.33 -13.09 -11.19
CA ILE A 105 11.93 -13.76 -9.95
C ILE A 105 10.45 -14.19 -10.01
N ALA A 106 9.57 -13.31 -10.47
CA ALA A 106 8.15 -13.61 -10.63
C ALA A 106 7.95 -14.82 -11.58
N THR A 107 8.64 -14.82 -12.73
CA THR A 107 8.61 -15.94 -13.68
C THR A 107 9.10 -17.25 -13.04
N LYS A 108 10.17 -17.19 -12.22
CA LYS A 108 10.64 -18.35 -11.46
C LYS A 108 9.53 -18.91 -10.57
N PHE A 109 8.85 -18.06 -9.79
CA PHE A 109 7.79 -18.51 -8.88
C PHE A 109 6.58 -19.11 -9.59
N VAL A 110 6.22 -18.58 -10.76
CA VAL A 110 5.19 -19.17 -11.60
C VAL A 110 5.60 -20.58 -12.07
N ASN A 111 6.85 -20.75 -12.52
CA ASN A 111 7.38 -22.06 -12.94
C ASN A 111 7.48 -23.06 -11.77
N ASP A 112 7.84 -22.60 -10.58
CA ASP A 112 7.93 -23.41 -9.37
C ASP A 112 6.56 -23.76 -8.77
N LYS A 113 5.49 -23.14 -9.32
CA LYS A 113 4.09 -23.31 -8.92
C LYS A 113 3.92 -23.04 -7.42
N VAL A 114 4.36 -21.87 -6.98
CA VAL A 114 4.11 -21.44 -5.61
C VAL A 114 2.61 -21.21 -5.38
N ASP A 115 2.16 -21.36 -4.15
CA ASP A 115 0.75 -21.23 -3.80
C ASP A 115 0.34 -19.79 -3.50
N LEU A 116 1.32 -18.92 -3.21
CA LEU A 116 1.16 -17.51 -2.90
C LEU A 116 2.45 -16.78 -3.24
N ILE A 117 2.33 -15.55 -3.73
CA ILE A 117 3.44 -14.62 -3.87
C ILE A 117 3.23 -13.44 -2.91
N LEU A 118 4.22 -13.13 -2.08
CA LEU A 118 4.36 -11.82 -1.45
C LEU A 118 5.22 -10.95 -2.34
N ALA A 119 4.74 -9.75 -2.65
CA ALA A 119 5.51 -8.73 -3.35
C ALA A 119 5.74 -7.53 -2.43
N VAL A 120 7.00 -7.15 -2.25
CA VAL A 120 7.41 -6.05 -1.38
C VAL A 120 7.93 -4.91 -2.25
N ALA A 121 7.24 -3.80 -2.26
CA ALA A 121 7.34 -2.60 -3.08
C ALA A 121 6.55 -2.67 -4.41
N THR A 122 6.15 -1.49 -4.92
CA THR A 122 5.31 -1.34 -6.11
C THR A 122 5.87 -2.05 -7.35
N PRO A 123 7.16 -1.90 -7.74
CA PRO A 123 7.69 -2.60 -8.91
C PRO A 123 7.67 -4.12 -8.79
N ALA A 124 7.87 -4.66 -7.57
CA ALA A 124 7.79 -6.10 -7.31
C ALA A 124 6.35 -6.61 -7.49
N ALA A 125 5.35 -5.84 -6.99
CA ALA A 125 3.94 -6.17 -7.14
C ALA A 125 3.50 -6.13 -8.61
N GLN A 126 3.92 -5.13 -9.36
CA GLN A 126 3.66 -5.01 -10.80
C GLN A 126 4.24 -6.18 -11.58
N ALA A 127 5.49 -6.56 -11.28
CA ALA A 127 6.14 -7.70 -11.93
C ALA A 127 5.42 -9.03 -11.63
N ALA A 128 4.99 -9.24 -10.39
CA ALA A 128 4.21 -10.42 -10.00
C ALA A 128 2.86 -10.46 -10.71
N ALA A 129 2.12 -9.35 -10.74
CA ALA A 129 0.82 -9.25 -11.39
C ALA A 129 0.89 -9.46 -12.91
N GLN A 130 1.98 -9.02 -13.55
CA GLN A 130 2.22 -9.27 -14.97
C GLN A 130 2.57 -10.74 -15.27
N ALA A 131 3.19 -11.44 -14.33
CA ALA A 131 3.63 -12.83 -14.51
C ALA A 131 2.49 -13.85 -14.34
N THR A 132 1.46 -13.56 -13.56
CA THR A 132 0.36 -14.49 -13.29
C THR A 132 -0.94 -13.79 -12.92
N THR A 133 -2.05 -14.36 -13.41
CA THR A 133 -3.41 -14.00 -12.98
C THR A 133 -4.07 -15.10 -12.13
N GLU A 134 -3.35 -16.20 -11.86
CA GLU A 134 -3.88 -17.39 -11.17
C GLU A 134 -3.35 -17.51 -9.74
N ILE A 135 -2.03 -17.27 -9.54
CA ILE A 135 -1.42 -17.35 -8.21
C ILE A 135 -1.84 -16.11 -7.42
N PRO A 136 -2.42 -16.26 -6.21
CA PRO A 136 -2.70 -15.13 -5.33
C PRO A 136 -1.45 -14.32 -5.04
N ILE A 137 -1.57 -12.99 -5.08
CA ILE A 137 -0.49 -12.05 -4.78
C ILE A 137 -0.93 -11.17 -3.62
N LEU A 138 -0.17 -11.21 -2.54
CA LEU A 138 -0.24 -10.20 -1.49
C LEU A 138 0.89 -9.21 -1.69
N ALA A 139 0.57 -7.93 -1.63
CA ALA A 139 1.55 -6.87 -1.79
C ALA A 139 1.59 -5.96 -0.57
N THR A 140 2.77 -5.52 -0.21
CA THR A 140 3.00 -4.55 0.88
C THR A 140 4.07 -3.55 0.47
N ALA A 141 4.17 -2.43 1.16
CA ALA A 141 5.00 -1.29 0.76
C ALA A 141 4.62 -0.82 -0.67
N VAL A 142 3.32 -0.77 -0.95
CA VAL A 142 2.74 -0.27 -2.19
C VAL A 142 1.98 1.01 -1.89
N THR A 143 2.34 2.09 -2.55
CA THR A 143 1.76 3.41 -2.30
C THR A 143 0.28 3.45 -2.67
N ASP A 144 -0.05 3.06 -3.90
CA ASP A 144 -1.42 3.12 -4.42
C ASP A 144 -1.65 1.99 -5.42
N PHE A 145 -2.58 1.09 -5.10
CA PHE A 145 -2.84 -0.10 -5.89
C PHE A 145 -3.54 0.20 -7.22
N VAL A 146 -4.39 1.22 -7.23
CA VAL A 146 -5.15 1.60 -8.44
C VAL A 146 -4.23 2.27 -9.45
N SER A 147 -3.46 3.27 -9.03
CA SER A 147 -2.54 3.98 -9.92
C SER A 147 -1.41 3.08 -10.44
N ALA A 148 -0.98 2.09 -9.63
CA ALA A 148 -0.01 1.08 -10.04
C ALA A 148 -0.59 0.03 -11.01
N GLY A 149 -1.90 0.09 -11.32
CA GLY A 149 -2.57 -0.86 -12.20
C GLY A 149 -2.70 -2.28 -11.63
N LEU A 150 -2.65 -2.42 -10.30
CA LEU A 150 -2.69 -3.71 -9.60
C LEU A 150 -4.11 -4.17 -9.32
N VAL A 151 -5.04 -3.24 -9.14
CA VAL A 151 -6.45 -3.50 -8.85
C VAL A 151 -7.34 -2.53 -9.62
N ASN A 152 -8.62 -2.89 -9.79
CA ASN A 152 -9.61 -2.01 -10.44
C ASN A 152 -10.04 -0.86 -9.52
N SER A 153 -10.25 -1.16 -8.24
CA SER A 153 -10.47 -0.21 -7.14
C SER A 153 -10.13 -0.89 -5.82
N ASP A 154 -9.98 -0.11 -4.75
CA ASP A 154 -9.68 -0.63 -3.42
C ASP A 154 -10.84 -1.49 -2.87
N GLU A 155 -12.10 -1.13 -3.21
CA GLU A 155 -13.29 -1.86 -2.76
C GLU A 155 -13.53 -3.15 -3.57
N VAL A 156 -13.14 -3.14 -4.86
CA VAL A 156 -13.33 -4.26 -5.78
C VAL A 156 -12.05 -4.49 -6.57
N PRO A 157 -11.07 -5.20 -6.01
CA PRO A 157 -9.77 -5.44 -6.66
C PRO A 157 -9.88 -6.06 -8.05
N GLY A 158 -10.80 -7.01 -8.24
CA GLY A 158 -11.14 -7.57 -9.56
C GLY A 158 -10.15 -8.56 -10.14
N GLY A 159 -9.03 -8.83 -9.46
CA GLY A 159 -7.97 -9.73 -9.87
C GLY A 159 -7.45 -10.61 -8.73
N ASN A 160 -6.23 -11.11 -8.91
CA ASN A 160 -5.55 -11.97 -7.94
C ASN A 160 -4.61 -11.20 -6.99
N VAL A 161 -4.66 -9.86 -6.97
CA VAL A 161 -3.82 -8.99 -6.14
C VAL A 161 -4.65 -8.38 -5.02
N SER A 162 -4.08 -8.37 -3.81
CA SER A 162 -4.55 -7.65 -2.63
C SER A 162 -3.36 -7.27 -1.76
N GLY A 163 -3.57 -6.43 -0.75
CA GLY A 163 -2.46 -6.05 0.14
C GLY A 163 -2.73 -4.84 1.02
N THR A 164 -1.65 -4.17 1.40
CA THR A 164 -1.68 -2.99 2.27
C THR A 164 -0.99 -1.81 1.59
N SER A 165 -1.68 -0.65 1.59
CA SER A 165 -1.12 0.61 1.10
C SER A 165 -0.27 1.29 2.18
N ASP A 166 0.80 1.95 1.75
CA ASP A 166 1.65 2.80 2.59
C ASP A 166 1.60 4.27 2.15
N MET A 167 0.52 4.68 1.45
CA MET A 167 0.34 6.07 1.04
C MET A 167 0.48 7.03 2.22
N ASN A 168 1.37 7.99 2.09
CA ASN A 168 1.64 8.99 3.11
C ASN A 168 0.63 10.15 3.07
N PRO A 169 0.39 10.82 4.22
CA PRO A 169 -0.45 12.02 4.29
C PRO A 169 0.31 13.23 3.72
N ILE A 170 0.38 13.36 2.40
CA ILE A 170 1.24 14.34 1.69
C ILE A 170 0.86 15.79 2.02
N GLU A 171 -0.42 16.08 2.21
CA GLU A 171 -0.88 17.42 2.61
C GLU A 171 -0.32 17.82 3.97
N GLU A 172 -0.37 16.90 4.96
CA GLU A 172 0.18 17.13 6.30
C GLU A 172 1.70 17.25 6.27
N GLN A 173 2.37 16.50 5.40
CA GLN A 173 3.83 16.63 5.20
C GLN A 173 4.19 17.98 4.60
N ALA A 174 3.39 18.49 3.67
CA ALA A 174 3.57 19.82 3.10
C ALA A 174 3.36 20.92 4.16
N ASP A 175 2.33 20.80 5.02
CA ASP A 175 2.12 21.69 6.17
C ASP A 175 3.29 21.65 7.14
N LEU A 176 3.84 20.46 7.39
CA LEU A 176 5.00 20.29 8.26
C LEU A 176 6.23 20.99 7.69
N LEU A 177 6.50 20.84 6.39
CA LEU A 177 7.64 21.49 5.72
C LEU A 177 7.56 23.02 5.89
N VAL A 178 6.40 23.63 5.64
CA VAL A 178 6.20 25.08 5.80
C VAL A 178 6.41 25.52 7.26
N LYS A 179 6.03 24.70 8.23
CA LYS A 179 6.28 24.99 9.66
C LYS A 179 7.74 24.88 10.04
N LEU A 180 8.47 23.92 9.47
CA LEU A 180 9.89 23.70 9.77
C LEU A 180 10.79 24.73 9.08
N VAL A 181 10.44 25.17 7.88
CA VAL A 181 11.22 26.12 7.08
C VAL A 181 10.31 27.25 6.59
N PRO A 182 9.85 28.14 7.49
CA PRO A 182 8.83 29.15 7.17
C PRO A 182 9.28 30.20 6.14
N GLU A 183 10.60 30.37 5.96
CA GLU A 183 11.17 31.30 4.98
C GLU A 183 11.41 30.66 3.60
N ALA A 184 11.12 29.36 3.44
CA ALA A 184 11.29 28.65 2.16
C ALA A 184 10.40 29.28 1.08
N LYS A 185 10.95 29.46 -0.10
CA LYS A 185 10.27 29.91 -1.30
C LYS A 185 10.30 28.85 -2.38
N THR A 186 11.33 28.00 -2.35
CA THR A 186 11.57 26.98 -3.35
C THR A 186 11.77 25.63 -2.68
N VAL A 187 11.01 24.63 -3.12
CA VAL A 187 11.11 23.23 -2.68
C VAL A 187 11.55 22.36 -3.86
N GLY A 188 12.57 21.55 -3.64
CA GLY A 188 12.95 20.48 -4.56
C GLY A 188 12.20 19.20 -4.22
N ILE A 189 11.69 18.48 -5.20
CA ILE A 189 11.20 17.12 -5.03
C ILE A 189 12.19 16.19 -5.73
N LEU A 190 12.85 15.32 -4.96
CA LEU A 190 13.79 14.33 -5.49
C LEU A 190 13.14 12.94 -5.45
N TYR A 191 13.05 12.28 -6.61
CA TYR A 191 12.37 10.99 -6.71
C TYR A 191 12.87 10.13 -7.87
N CYS A 192 12.56 8.83 -7.81
CA CYS A 192 12.83 7.86 -8.87
C CYS A 192 11.88 8.05 -10.05
N SER A 193 12.43 8.34 -11.24
CA SER A 193 11.63 8.46 -12.46
C SER A 193 11.20 7.12 -13.07
N ALA A 194 11.75 6.01 -12.59
CA ALA A 194 11.43 4.66 -13.07
C ALA A 194 10.32 3.96 -12.28
N GLU A 195 9.80 4.61 -11.23
CA GLU A 195 8.79 4.04 -10.33
C GLU A 195 7.48 4.83 -10.34
N ASP A 196 6.36 4.16 -10.62
CA ASP A 196 5.03 4.78 -10.67
C ASP A 196 4.60 5.38 -9.33
N ASN A 197 4.93 4.72 -8.20
CA ASN A 197 4.67 5.23 -6.85
C ASN A 197 5.37 6.57 -6.58
N SER A 198 6.60 6.71 -7.04
CA SER A 198 7.41 7.92 -6.85
C SER A 198 6.88 9.07 -7.71
N ILE A 199 6.53 8.80 -8.96
CA ILE A 199 5.90 9.77 -9.87
C ILE A 199 4.57 10.27 -9.32
N LEU A 200 3.70 9.36 -8.83
CA LEU A 200 2.42 9.72 -8.21
C LEU A 200 2.61 10.65 -7.02
N GLN A 201 3.46 10.25 -6.06
CA GLN A 201 3.69 11.03 -4.84
C GLN A 201 4.34 12.38 -5.15
N ALA A 202 5.27 12.43 -6.10
CA ALA A 202 5.88 13.70 -6.54
C ALA A 202 4.83 14.65 -7.12
N GLY A 203 3.89 14.15 -7.92
CA GLY A 203 2.77 14.95 -8.46
C GLY A 203 1.86 15.50 -7.37
N LEU A 204 1.50 14.67 -6.40
CA LEU A 204 0.69 15.09 -5.25
C LEU A 204 1.43 16.11 -4.37
N ALA A 205 2.70 15.86 -4.07
CA ALA A 205 3.53 16.77 -3.29
C ALA A 205 3.72 18.13 -3.98
N LYS A 206 3.94 18.12 -5.30
CA LYS A 206 4.02 19.34 -6.09
C LYS A 206 2.76 20.19 -5.94
N ALA A 207 1.59 19.59 -6.16
CA ALA A 207 0.32 20.29 -6.01
C ALA A 207 0.14 20.84 -4.58
N ALA A 208 0.49 20.07 -3.56
CA ALA A 208 0.40 20.46 -2.17
C ALA A 208 1.32 21.66 -1.82
N PHE A 209 2.56 21.65 -2.31
CA PHE A 209 3.51 22.76 -2.09
C PHE A 209 3.13 24.02 -2.88
N GLU A 210 2.72 23.88 -4.14
CA GLU A 210 2.25 25.01 -4.96
C GLU A 210 1.01 25.67 -4.36
N ALA A 211 0.07 24.90 -3.80
CA ALA A 211 -1.10 25.41 -3.08
C ALA A 211 -0.73 26.27 -1.85
N ARG A 212 0.47 26.06 -1.28
CA ARG A 212 1.03 26.83 -0.16
C ARG A 212 1.91 28.01 -0.62
N GLY A 213 1.94 28.28 -1.93
CA GLY A 213 2.66 29.40 -2.52
C GLY A 213 4.16 29.17 -2.72
N LEU A 214 4.62 27.93 -2.64
CA LEU A 214 6.01 27.56 -2.88
C LEU A 214 6.25 27.31 -4.38
N THR A 215 7.44 27.63 -4.86
CA THR A 215 7.91 27.23 -6.18
C THR A 215 8.49 25.83 -6.07
N VAL A 216 8.09 24.92 -6.97
CA VAL A 216 8.52 23.52 -6.95
C VAL A 216 9.45 23.22 -8.13
N ASN A 217 10.63 22.68 -7.83
CA ASN A 217 11.56 22.13 -8.79
C ASN A 217 11.60 20.60 -8.66
N GLU A 218 11.51 19.90 -9.76
CA GLU A 218 11.58 18.44 -9.77
C GLU A 218 13.00 17.98 -10.15
N TYR A 219 13.51 17.01 -9.40
CA TYR A 219 14.80 16.38 -9.57
C TYR A 219 14.60 14.87 -9.62
N THR A 220 14.97 14.25 -10.74
CA THR A 220 14.75 12.82 -10.93
C THR A 220 16.07 12.08 -11.06
N ALA A 221 16.11 10.88 -10.49
CA ALA A 221 17.14 9.88 -10.72
C ALA A 221 16.48 8.62 -11.28
N ALA A 222 17.05 8.00 -12.28
CA ALA A 222 16.55 6.75 -12.84
C ALA A 222 17.12 5.52 -12.12
N ASP A 223 18.29 5.66 -11.51
CA ASP A 223 18.97 4.63 -10.73
C ASP A 223 19.84 5.22 -9.63
N VAL A 224 20.39 4.36 -8.78
CA VAL A 224 21.20 4.73 -7.61
C VAL A 224 22.46 5.55 -7.96
N ASN A 225 23.02 5.40 -9.18
CA ASN A 225 24.23 6.11 -9.59
C ASN A 225 23.96 7.60 -9.85
N GLU A 226 22.71 7.94 -10.17
CA GLU A 226 22.30 9.33 -10.44
C GLU A 226 21.95 10.11 -9.17
N ILE A 227 21.70 9.45 -8.02
CA ILE A 227 21.24 10.11 -6.78
C ILE A 227 22.22 11.20 -6.33
N GLN A 228 23.50 10.88 -6.24
CA GLN A 228 24.50 11.83 -5.71
C GLN A 228 24.62 13.11 -6.55
N PRO A 229 24.83 13.05 -7.89
CA PRO A 229 24.92 14.25 -8.71
C PRO A 229 23.62 15.05 -8.73
N VAL A 230 22.45 14.39 -8.78
CA VAL A 230 21.14 15.06 -8.78
C VAL A 230 20.90 15.75 -7.44
N THR A 231 21.17 15.07 -6.31
CA THR A 231 21.05 15.67 -4.98
C THR A 231 21.97 16.87 -4.81
N THR A 232 23.21 16.77 -5.26
CA THR A 232 24.18 17.88 -5.20
C THR A 232 23.69 19.11 -5.95
N LYS A 233 23.07 18.92 -7.10
CA LYS A 233 22.44 19.98 -7.88
C LYS A 233 21.24 20.57 -7.10
N ALA A 234 20.33 19.73 -6.65
CA ALA A 234 19.11 20.13 -5.96
C ALA A 234 19.43 21.01 -4.72
N VAL A 235 20.32 20.56 -3.85
CA VAL A 235 20.70 21.28 -2.62
C VAL A 235 21.28 22.68 -2.91
N GLY A 236 21.88 22.89 -4.07
CA GLY A 236 22.38 24.20 -4.50
C GLY A 236 21.32 25.16 -5.05
N GLU A 237 20.12 24.69 -5.33
CA GLU A 237 19.09 25.44 -6.08
C GLU A 237 17.79 25.69 -5.29
N VAL A 238 17.58 25.03 -4.13
CA VAL A 238 16.31 25.11 -3.37
C VAL A 238 16.53 25.37 -1.89
N ASP A 239 15.49 25.87 -1.22
CA ASP A 239 15.50 26.16 0.22
C ASP A 239 15.21 24.91 1.08
N ALA A 240 14.46 23.96 0.53
CA ALA A 240 14.15 22.69 1.16
C ALA A 240 14.08 21.57 0.12
N LEU A 241 14.41 20.34 0.52
CA LEU A 241 14.31 19.16 -0.31
C LEU A 241 13.29 18.19 0.31
N TYR A 242 12.33 17.76 -0.48
CA TYR A 242 11.36 16.73 -0.16
C TYR A 242 11.68 15.44 -0.92
N VAL A 243 11.67 14.32 -0.23
CA VAL A 243 11.82 12.98 -0.81
C VAL A 243 10.58 12.18 -0.43
N PRO A 244 9.79 11.71 -1.39
CA PRO A 244 8.64 10.86 -1.11
C PRO A 244 9.06 9.47 -0.62
N THR A 245 8.11 8.57 -0.38
CA THR A 245 8.39 7.15 -0.21
C THR A 245 8.91 6.58 -1.53
N ASP A 246 10.20 6.30 -1.56
CA ASP A 246 10.97 5.95 -2.76
C ASP A 246 11.89 4.78 -2.43
N ASN A 247 12.33 4.02 -3.44
CA ASN A 247 13.16 2.82 -3.25
C ASN A 247 14.61 2.99 -3.78
N LEU A 248 15.01 4.21 -4.18
CA LEU A 248 16.39 4.52 -4.54
C LEU A 248 17.24 4.92 -3.36
#